data_a9e5163d36b3106f3fa2558e50b6670f
#
_entry.id   a9e5163d36b3106f3fa2558e50b6670f
#
_cell.length_a   1.000
_cell.length_b   1.000
_cell.length_c   1.000
_cell.angle_alpha   90.00
_cell.angle_beta   90.00
_cell.angle_gamma   90.00
#
_symmetry.space_group_name_H-M   'P 1'
#
loop_
_entity.id
_entity.type
_entity.pdbx_description
1 polymer ?
#
loop_
_entity_poly.entity_id
_entity_poly.type
_entity_poly.pdbx_seq_one_letter_code
_entity_poly.pdbx_strand_id
1 'polypeptide(L)'
;MIWLTLLMALLTSVGPRISIAATPPGSAAATLPELPVPPTVYSLNGVAHLHLTAAIDPATKLPAFYFAGGTMPPTIRVWPGDTLVIDYTNNLPVRNSAPMDITNLHTHGLMDSPKPPGDQVIMTMIAPGQTYRYVYNIPKNQPPGLYWYHPHPHGESNHQVASGMSGLIVIEGIETYAPVVRGLPERDILLRDYYYDPATAPLSRERRRAVMHEVARERAANPALPLAATIRSVALRAASLPAYAPDCDLKDASDGVTINGVPQAAITMAPGSRQFFRIANSSANSFFDMKIPGQQMYVVAYDGVPLSFHNRAVQGQWVNDVLLPPAGRAEVVVTAPLKSGTPFETGCVNTGPAGDNDPGRKLADIDLGIPPRLNTAATTARPPLAEPFGDIGAWKIAAQRIVAFSENNPDSEFFINGQLYNPNAPPMFTVKAGTVERWTLYNYATEAHVFHIHQVHFRVEDVNGIAASPDTWRDTFPIPFATPVNGKLVPGVVHLLMDFRDPIIVGTFVFHCHILEHEDYGMMAKITVTGPPPPSVYSRGFREGFLSKPQSHWCKLQTPTLHLCGCDQTGRAVSLQRAQR
;
A
#
# COMPACT_ATOMS: atom_id res chain seq x y z
N MET A 1 76.90 31.54 21.89
CA MET A 1 76.59 32.68 21.03
C MET A 1 75.35 32.36 20.25
N ILE A 2 74.40 33.21 20.40
CA ILE A 2 73.19 33.48 19.58
C ILE A 2 72.04 32.47 19.73
N TRP A 3 71.04 33.01 20.37
CA TRP A 3 69.63 32.70 20.55
C TRP A 3 68.87 32.51 19.24
N LEU A 4 67.90 31.61 19.21
CA LEU A 4 66.65 31.80 18.47
C LEU A 4 65.51 31.10 19.21
N THR A 5 64.67 31.91 19.81
CA THR A 5 63.39 31.56 20.45
C THR A 5 62.34 31.35 19.39
N LEU A 6 61.67 30.18 19.38
CA LEU A 6 60.51 29.95 18.57
C LEU A 6 59.23 30.04 19.43
N LEU A 7 58.42 31.04 19.16
CA LEU A 7 57.15 31.30 19.80
C LEU A 7 56.06 30.37 19.20
N MET A 8 55.58 29.42 19.99
CA MET A 8 54.38 28.65 19.63
C MET A 8 53.13 29.43 20.03
N ALA A 9 52.39 29.94 19.06
CA ALA A 9 51.08 30.52 19.28
C ALA A 9 50.03 29.39 19.30
N LEU A 10 49.47 29.11 20.47
CA LEU A 10 48.26 28.27 20.62
C LEU A 10 47.04 29.07 20.09
N LEU A 11 46.54 28.68 18.94
CA LEU A 11 45.20 29.08 18.49
C LEU A 11 44.17 28.14 19.14
N THR A 12 43.57 28.59 20.24
CA THR A 12 42.36 27.95 20.78
C THR A 12 41.16 28.42 19.95
N SER A 13 40.72 27.58 19.06
CA SER A 13 39.42 27.76 18.40
C SER A 13 38.28 27.46 19.39
N VAL A 14 37.65 28.51 19.90
CA VAL A 14 36.40 28.39 20.66
C VAL A 14 35.30 28.20 19.62
N GLY A 15 34.92 26.93 19.36
CA GLY A 15 33.68 26.65 18.66
C GLY A 15 32.47 26.98 19.55
N PRO A 16 31.33 27.37 18.98
CA PRO A 16 30.14 27.65 19.78
C PRO A 16 29.69 26.37 20.48
N ARG A 17 29.80 26.34 21.80
CA ARG A 17 29.12 25.35 22.64
C ARG A 17 27.63 25.61 22.51
N ILE A 18 26.91 24.75 21.81
CA ILE A 18 25.45 24.67 21.92
C ILE A 18 25.18 24.17 23.34
N SER A 19 24.82 25.10 24.22
CA SER A 19 24.30 24.81 25.55
C SER A 19 22.91 24.21 25.33
N ILE A 20 22.79 22.91 25.49
CA ILE A 20 21.48 22.29 25.66
C ILE A 20 20.98 22.81 27.01
N ALA A 21 20.11 23.79 26.98
CA ALA A 21 19.43 24.29 28.17
C ALA A 21 18.67 23.08 28.77
N ALA A 22 19.07 22.71 30.00
CA ALA A 22 18.30 21.74 30.81
C ALA A 22 16.87 22.28 30.92
N THR A 23 15.90 21.51 30.50
CA THR A 23 14.47 21.84 30.63
C THR A 23 14.18 22.10 32.10
N PRO A 24 13.56 23.22 32.48
CA PRO A 24 13.24 23.46 33.87
C PRO A 24 12.28 22.38 34.38
N PRO A 25 12.45 21.90 35.62
CA PRO A 25 11.55 20.94 36.23
C PRO A 25 10.18 21.62 36.40
N GLY A 26 9.19 21.19 35.62
CA GLY A 26 7.82 21.71 35.74
C GLY A 26 7.09 22.03 34.43
N SER A 27 7.63 21.80 33.25
CA SER A 27 6.80 21.85 32.04
C SER A 27 5.88 20.64 32.04
N ALA A 28 4.58 20.86 32.18
CA ALA A 28 3.59 19.83 31.89
C ALA A 28 3.93 19.23 30.52
N ALA A 29 4.10 17.92 30.43
CA ALA A 29 4.31 17.26 29.16
C ALA A 29 3.19 17.72 28.21
N ALA A 30 3.58 18.25 27.05
CA ALA A 30 2.61 18.71 26.07
C ALA A 30 1.67 17.52 25.75
N THR A 31 0.37 17.71 26.00
CA THR A 31 -0.63 16.67 25.71
C THR A 31 -0.66 16.44 24.21
N LEU A 32 -0.59 15.17 23.80
CA LEU A 32 -0.73 14.81 22.39
C LEU A 32 -2.12 15.24 21.88
N PRO A 33 -2.22 15.65 20.61
CA PRO A 33 -3.53 15.93 20.02
C PRO A 33 -4.36 14.64 19.94
N GLU A 34 -5.68 14.76 20.13
CA GLU A 34 -6.58 13.61 19.88
C GLU A 34 -6.43 13.15 18.42
N LEU A 35 -6.49 11.84 18.20
CA LEU A 35 -6.37 11.24 16.87
C LEU A 35 -7.39 11.88 15.92
N PRO A 36 -6.93 12.52 14.82
CA PRO A 36 -7.83 13.15 13.87
C PRO A 36 -8.81 12.13 13.25
N VAL A 37 -10.08 12.54 13.15
CA VAL A 37 -11.13 11.72 12.53
C VAL A 37 -11.28 12.14 11.07
N PRO A 38 -11.07 11.23 10.09
CA PRO A 38 -11.28 11.56 8.69
C PRO A 38 -12.73 11.98 8.41
N PRO A 39 -12.97 12.95 7.51
CA PRO A 39 -14.32 13.24 7.04
C PRO A 39 -14.94 11.98 6.41
N THR A 40 -16.25 11.84 6.47
CA THR A 40 -16.91 10.62 6.01
C THR A 40 -17.94 10.94 4.92
N VAL A 41 -17.92 10.15 3.84
CA VAL A 41 -18.91 10.16 2.77
C VAL A 41 -19.70 8.85 2.83
N TYR A 42 -21.01 8.94 2.99
CA TYR A 42 -21.90 7.78 3.02
C TYR A 42 -22.63 7.61 1.68
N SER A 43 -22.91 6.38 1.30
CA SER A 43 -23.87 6.12 0.23
C SER A 43 -25.29 6.50 0.66
N LEU A 44 -26.00 7.17 -0.24
CA LEU A 44 -27.42 7.52 -0.08
C LEU A 44 -28.21 6.88 -1.22
N ASN A 45 -29.23 6.11 -0.88
CA ASN A 45 -30.05 5.41 -1.86
C ASN A 45 -29.25 4.52 -2.84
N GLY A 46 -28.18 3.89 -2.36
CA GLY A 46 -27.33 2.98 -3.14
C GLY A 46 -26.23 3.67 -3.97
N VAL A 47 -25.99 4.97 -3.75
CA VAL A 47 -24.93 5.71 -4.46
C VAL A 47 -24.13 6.56 -3.48
N ALA A 48 -22.80 6.43 -3.53
CA ALA A 48 -21.88 7.41 -2.98
C ALA A 48 -21.27 8.22 -4.11
N HIS A 49 -21.34 9.55 -4.02
CA HIS A 49 -20.78 10.44 -5.04
C HIS A 49 -19.94 11.53 -4.38
N LEU A 50 -18.70 11.68 -4.81
CA LEU A 50 -17.79 12.70 -4.30
C LEU A 50 -16.90 13.28 -5.40
N HIS A 51 -16.39 14.48 -5.14
CA HIS A 51 -15.35 15.12 -5.93
C HIS A 51 -14.03 15.03 -5.16
N LEU A 52 -13.00 14.50 -5.80
CA LEU A 52 -11.66 14.37 -5.26
C LEU A 52 -10.69 15.12 -6.19
N THR A 53 -9.77 15.88 -5.64
CA THR A 53 -8.81 16.65 -6.44
C THR A 53 -7.39 16.32 -6.00
N ALA A 54 -6.50 16.00 -6.95
CA ALA A 54 -5.06 15.98 -6.73
C ALA A 54 -4.49 17.37 -6.95
N ALA A 55 -3.78 17.92 -5.98
CA ALA A 55 -3.10 19.21 -6.10
C ALA A 55 -1.92 19.30 -5.12
N ILE A 56 -1.05 20.29 -5.32
CA ILE A 56 0.05 20.53 -4.37
C ILE A 56 -0.49 21.19 -3.10
N ASP A 57 -0.19 20.58 -1.97
CA ASP A 57 -0.45 21.20 -0.66
C ASP A 57 0.51 22.39 -0.45
N PRO A 58 0.00 23.61 -0.23
CA PRO A 58 0.84 24.78 -0.03
C PRO A 58 1.69 24.72 1.24
N ALA A 59 1.32 23.92 2.24
CA ALA A 59 2.07 23.77 3.48
C ALA A 59 3.26 22.82 3.31
N THR A 60 3.04 21.62 2.74
CA THR A 60 4.08 20.59 2.57
C THR A 60 4.84 20.72 1.24
N LYS A 61 4.28 21.41 0.24
CA LYS A 61 4.76 21.48 -1.15
C LYS A 61 4.73 20.14 -1.88
N LEU A 62 4.02 19.15 -1.35
CA LEU A 62 3.87 17.81 -1.90
C LEU A 62 2.47 17.61 -2.52
N PRO A 63 2.30 16.66 -3.44
CA PRO A 63 0.99 16.22 -3.91
C PRO A 63 0.08 15.77 -2.75
N ALA A 64 -1.18 16.14 -2.81
CA ALA A 64 -2.18 15.74 -1.82
C ALA A 64 -3.55 15.57 -2.46
N PHE A 65 -4.41 14.76 -1.83
CA PHE A 65 -5.83 14.74 -2.13
C PHE A 65 -6.56 15.88 -1.41
N TYR A 66 -7.38 16.60 -2.15
CA TYR A 66 -8.28 17.61 -1.60
C TYR A 66 -9.73 17.10 -1.64
N PHE A 67 -10.37 17.21 -0.48
CA PHE A 67 -11.79 16.95 -0.32
C PHE A 67 -12.41 18.04 0.56
N ALA A 68 -13.55 18.60 0.14
CA ALA A 68 -14.29 19.63 0.88
C ALA A 68 -13.41 20.80 1.40
N GLY A 69 -12.37 21.16 0.65
CA GLY A 69 -11.46 22.26 0.99
C GLY A 69 -10.31 21.91 1.95
N GLY A 70 -10.20 20.65 2.39
CA GLY A 70 -9.09 20.15 3.22
C GLY A 70 -8.25 19.09 2.53
N THR A 71 -7.07 18.79 3.10
CA THR A 71 -6.11 17.80 2.61
C THR A 71 -6.24 16.44 3.30
N MET A 72 -7.23 16.27 4.21
CA MET A 72 -7.54 14.96 4.80
C MET A 72 -8.54 14.23 3.90
N PRO A 73 -8.14 13.16 3.21
CA PRO A 73 -9.04 12.40 2.35
C PRO A 73 -10.18 11.76 3.15
N PRO A 74 -11.39 11.66 2.57
CA PRO A 74 -12.53 11.09 3.29
C PRO A 74 -12.41 9.57 3.44
N THR A 75 -12.99 9.02 4.51
CA THR A 75 -13.44 7.64 4.55
C THR A 75 -14.74 7.52 3.76
N ILE A 76 -14.75 6.71 2.71
CA ILE A 76 -15.93 6.45 1.87
C ILE A 76 -16.64 5.21 2.40
N ARG A 77 -17.94 5.31 2.72
CA ARG A 77 -18.73 4.22 3.30
C ARG A 77 -19.86 3.81 2.36
N VAL A 78 -19.77 2.58 1.85
CA VAL A 78 -20.73 2.01 0.90
C VAL A 78 -21.13 0.59 1.32
N TRP A 79 -22.26 0.13 0.82
CA TRP A 79 -22.76 -1.22 1.04
C TRP A 79 -22.45 -2.13 -0.16
N PRO A 80 -22.34 -3.45 0.03
CA PRO A 80 -22.38 -4.38 -1.09
C PRO A 80 -23.59 -4.10 -1.98
N GLY A 81 -23.38 -3.99 -3.28
CA GLY A 81 -24.43 -3.64 -4.27
C GLY A 81 -24.61 -2.15 -4.54
N ASP A 82 -23.95 -1.25 -3.81
CA ASP A 82 -23.94 0.18 -4.09
C ASP A 82 -23.06 0.54 -5.29
N THR A 83 -23.22 1.77 -5.77
CA THR A 83 -22.34 2.37 -6.77
C THR A 83 -21.54 3.50 -6.13
N LEU A 84 -20.22 3.46 -6.27
CA LEU A 84 -19.32 4.56 -5.91
C LEU A 84 -18.94 5.35 -7.15
N VAL A 85 -19.20 6.65 -7.13
CA VAL A 85 -18.85 7.60 -8.20
C VAL A 85 -17.84 8.60 -7.66
N ILE A 86 -16.69 8.71 -8.32
CA ILE A 86 -15.65 9.69 -7.97
C ILE A 86 -15.35 10.55 -9.20
N ASP A 87 -15.68 11.83 -9.12
CA ASP A 87 -15.18 12.82 -10.07
C ASP A 87 -13.79 13.24 -9.62
N TYR A 88 -12.77 12.69 -10.26
CA TYR A 88 -11.38 12.90 -9.89
C TYR A 88 -10.71 13.90 -10.82
N THR A 89 -10.28 15.03 -10.25
CA THR A 89 -9.65 16.15 -10.97
C THR A 89 -8.16 16.19 -10.67
N ASN A 90 -7.33 16.26 -11.72
CA ASN A 90 -5.90 16.46 -11.60
C ASN A 90 -5.55 17.95 -11.74
N ASN A 91 -5.20 18.58 -10.64
CA ASN A 91 -4.67 19.96 -10.57
C ASN A 91 -3.18 20.00 -10.19
N LEU A 92 -2.45 18.91 -10.42
CA LEU A 92 -1.00 18.91 -10.27
C LEU A 92 -0.37 19.82 -11.34
N PRO A 93 0.75 20.51 -11.03
CA PRO A 93 1.39 21.40 -11.99
C PRO A 93 2.08 20.65 -13.10
N VAL A 94 2.01 21.15 -14.32
CA VAL A 94 2.78 20.61 -15.46
C VAL A 94 4.26 20.82 -15.18
N ARG A 95 5.03 19.74 -15.13
CA ARG A 95 6.49 19.76 -15.00
C ARG A 95 7.13 19.51 -16.37
N ASN A 96 8.07 20.35 -16.77
CA ASN A 96 8.71 20.29 -18.10
C ASN A 96 9.67 19.10 -18.29
N SER A 97 9.83 18.25 -17.29
CA SER A 97 10.82 17.17 -17.29
C SER A 97 10.26 15.89 -16.67
N ALA A 98 9.56 15.08 -17.47
CA ALA A 98 9.03 13.76 -17.16
C ALA A 98 7.52 13.68 -16.78
N PRO A 99 6.93 12.48 -16.84
CA PRO A 99 5.48 12.27 -16.66
C PRO A 99 4.98 12.45 -15.21
N MET A 100 5.67 13.24 -14.38
CA MET A 100 5.46 13.39 -12.93
C MET A 100 4.18 14.16 -12.55
N ASP A 101 3.35 14.49 -13.49
CA ASP A 101 2.13 15.28 -13.30
C ASP A 101 0.86 14.54 -13.68
N ILE A 102 0.97 13.34 -14.24
CA ILE A 102 -0.18 12.45 -14.47
C ILE A 102 -0.55 11.71 -13.19
N THR A 103 -1.84 11.44 -13.03
CA THR A 103 -2.37 10.65 -11.93
C THR A 103 -3.50 9.75 -12.39
N ASN A 104 -3.92 8.82 -11.56
CA ASN A 104 -5.12 8.02 -11.71
C ASN A 104 -5.63 7.60 -10.33
N LEU A 105 -6.58 6.67 -10.24
CA LEU A 105 -7.10 6.19 -8.99
C LEU A 105 -7.30 4.67 -9.05
N HIS A 106 -6.83 3.98 -8.05
CA HIS A 106 -7.03 2.57 -7.75
C HIS A 106 -7.86 2.41 -6.48
N THR A 107 -8.79 1.46 -6.48
CA THR A 107 -9.58 1.06 -5.32
C THR A 107 -9.07 -0.28 -4.80
N HIS A 108 -8.10 -0.22 -3.89
CA HIS A 108 -7.34 -1.37 -3.44
C HIS A 108 -8.20 -2.38 -2.67
N GLY A 109 -8.20 -3.61 -3.16
CA GLY A 109 -8.87 -4.77 -2.58
C GLY A 109 -10.34 -4.94 -2.99
N LEU A 110 -10.94 -4.00 -3.70
CA LEU A 110 -12.30 -4.19 -4.22
C LEU A 110 -12.31 -5.20 -5.37
N MET A 111 -13.31 -6.09 -5.37
CA MET A 111 -13.62 -6.99 -6.49
C MET A 111 -14.46 -6.22 -7.51
N ASP A 112 -13.89 -5.28 -8.22
CA ASP A 112 -14.59 -4.44 -9.17
C ASP A 112 -14.13 -4.68 -10.63
N SER A 113 -14.64 -3.88 -11.56
CA SER A 113 -14.32 -4.05 -12.97
C SER A 113 -12.99 -3.41 -13.34
N PRO A 114 -12.01 -4.16 -13.90
CA PRO A 114 -10.76 -3.59 -14.41
C PRO A 114 -10.92 -2.87 -15.75
N LYS A 115 -12.15 -2.49 -16.12
CA LYS A 115 -12.46 -1.78 -17.39
C LYS A 115 -12.96 -0.37 -17.11
N PRO A 116 -12.71 0.59 -18.00
CA PRO A 116 -13.31 1.91 -17.88
C PRO A 116 -14.85 1.84 -17.78
N PRO A 117 -15.48 2.68 -16.96
CA PRO A 117 -14.91 3.70 -16.08
C PRO A 117 -14.58 3.19 -14.66
N GLY A 118 -14.38 1.90 -14.47
CA GLY A 118 -13.97 1.27 -13.21
C GLY A 118 -12.45 1.37 -12.97
N ASP A 119 -11.88 0.34 -12.33
CA ASP A 119 -10.49 0.30 -11.85
C ASP A 119 -9.47 -0.02 -12.97
N GLN A 120 -9.45 0.79 -14.02
CA GLN A 120 -8.51 0.63 -15.14
C GLN A 120 -7.25 1.47 -14.90
N VAL A 121 -6.25 0.92 -14.21
CA VAL A 121 -5.02 1.65 -13.83
C VAL A 121 -3.93 1.64 -14.93
N ILE A 122 -4.01 0.70 -15.89
CA ILE A 122 -2.97 0.55 -16.92
C ILE A 122 -3.04 1.65 -17.97
N MET A 123 -4.27 2.02 -18.37
CA MET A 123 -4.51 2.93 -19.51
C MET A 123 -5.16 4.25 -19.10
N THR A 124 -5.75 4.34 -17.91
CA THR A 124 -6.37 5.58 -17.42
C THR A 124 -5.27 6.46 -16.84
N MET A 125 -4.90 7.50 -17.60
CA MET A 125 -3.91 8.50 -17.21
C MET A 125 -4.57 9.87 -17.31
N ILE A 126 -4.71 10.55 -16.17
CA ILE A 126 -5.39 11.84 -16.06
C ILE A 126 -4.32 12.92 -16.07
N ALA A 127 -4.26 13.68 -17.16
CA ALA A 127 -3.31 14.78 -17.29
C ALA A 127 -3.73 16.01 -16.46
N PRO A 128 -2.81 16.93 -16.14
CA PRO A 128 -3.11 18.18 -15.46
C PRO A 128 -4.27 18.96 -16.10
N GLY A 129 -5.18 19.45 -15.29
CA GLY A 129 -6.38 20.17 -15.71
C GLY A 129 -7.54 19.28 -16.18
N GLN A 130 -7.37 17.95 -16.20
CA GLN A 130 -8.41 17.02 -16.60
C GLN A 130 -9.19 16.48 -15.40
N THR A 131 -10.45 16.15 -15.64
CA THR A 131 -11.31 15.42 -14.70
C THR A 131 -11.76 14.11 -15.34
N TYR A 132 -11.63 13.02 -14.59
CA TYR A 132 -12.12 11.70 -14.98
C TYR A 132 -13.19 11.24 -13.99
N ARG A 133 -14.29 10.68 -14.49
CA ARG A 133 -15.35 10.09 -13.66
C ARG A 133 -15.15 8.60 -13.56
N TYR A 134 -14.76 8.15 -12.37
CA TYR A 134 -14.76 6.74 -12.01
C TYR A 134 -16.15 6.30 -11.57
N VAL A 135 -16.53 5.08 -11.94
CA VAL A 135 -17.77 4.43 -11.51
C VAL A 135 -17.46 3.00 -11.11
N TYR A 136 -17.50 2.74 -9.83
CA TYR A 136 -17.26 1.44 -9.24
C TYR A 136 -18.60 0.83 -8.81
N ASN A 137 -18.98 -0.29 -9.42
CA ASN A 137 -20.16 -1.04 -9.00
C ASN A 137 -19.73 -2.09 -7.99
N ILE A 138 -20.02 -1.85 -6.72
CA ILE A 138 -19.64 -2.74 -5.64
C ILE A 138 -20.42 -4.06 -5.77
N PRO A 139 -19.76 -5.22 -5.90
CA PRO A 139 -20.44 -6.50 -5.99
C PRO A 139 -21.29 -6.80 -4.75
N LYS A 140 -22.38 -7.54 -4.94
CA LYS A 140 -23.25 -7.95 -3.82
C LYS A 140 -22.59 -8.92 -2.87
N ASN A 141 -21.58 -9.63 -3.33
CA ASN A 141 -20.74 -10.57 -2.58
C ASN A 141 -19.40 -9.97 -2.17
N GLN A 142 -19.21 -8.64 -2.30
CA GLN A 142 -18.02 -7.97 -1.76
C GLN A 142 -17.94 -8.22 -0.27
N PRO A 143 -16.82 -8.73 0.28
CA PRO A 143 -16.65 -8.86 1.73
C PRO A 143 -16.78 -7.50 2.43
N PRO A 144 -17.56 -7.43 3.53
CA PRO A 144 -17.66 -6.20 4.31
C PRO A 144 -16.43 -6.03 5.20
N GLY A 145 -15.77 -4.87 5.09
CA GLY A 145 -14.53 -4.60 5.83
C GLY A 145 -13.81 -3.36 5.32
N LEU A 146 -12.51 -3.26 5.64
CA LEU A 146 -11.68 -2.11 5.35
C LEU A 146 -10.89 -2.26 4.06
N TYR A 147 -11.05 -1.31 3.18
CA TYR A 147 -10.36 -1.11 1.90
C TYR A 147 -9.77 0.29 1.85
N TRP A 148 -9.06 0.64 0.77
CA TRP A 148 -8.50 1.96 0.62
C TRP A 148 -8.38 2.38 -0.85
N TYR A 149 -8.04 3.63 -1.13
CA TYR A 149 -7.84 4.13 -2.48
C TYR A 149 -6.59 5.00 -2.57
N HIS A 150 -5.89 4.92 -3.69
CA HIS A 150 -4.66 5.66 -3.93
C HIS A 150 -4.36 5.81 -5.43
N PRO A 151 -3.44 6.72 -5.84
CA PRO A 151 -2.95 6.78 -7.20
C PRO A 151 -2.10 5.56 -7.55
N HIS A 152 -2.14 5.16 -8.83
CA HIS A 152 -1.40 4.03 -9.35
C HIS A 152 -0.82 4.30 -10.77
N PRO A 153 -0.29 5.51 -11.08
CA PRO A 153 0.39 5.75 -12.36
C PRO A 153 1.81 5.20 -12.26
N HIS A 154 2.14 4.21 -13.10
CA HIS A 154 3.46 3.57 -13.09
C HIS A 154 4.60 4.59 -13.25
N GLY A 155 5.59 4.52 -12.36
CA GLY A 155 6.72 5.45 -12.24
C GLY A 155 6.44 6.65 -11.33
N GLU A 156 5.22 6.79 -10.77
CA GLU A 156 4.81 7.88 -9.88
C GLU A 156 3.98 7.40 -8.67
N SER A 157 3.64 6.12 -8.61
CA SER A 157 2.85 5.55 -7.51
C SER A 157 3.49 5.82 -6.16
N ASN A 158 4.78 5.54 -6.04
CA ASN A 158 5.57 5.75 -4.83
C ASN A 158 5.56 7.23 -4.40
N HIS A 159 5.88 8.14 -5.32
CA HIS A 159 5.93 9.58 -5.00
C HIS A 159 4.57 10.12 -4.55
N GLN A 160 3.49 9.77 -5.24
CA GLN A 160 2.15 10.29 -4.92
C GLN A 160 1.61 9.70 -3.62
N VAL A 161 1.80 8.40 -3.35
CA VAL A 161 1.34 7.77 -2.11
C VAL A 161 2.16 8.24 -0.91
N ALA A 162 3.49 8.26 -1.00
CA ALA A 162 4.36 8.78 0.07
C ALA A 162 4.14 10.27 0.37
N SER A 163 3.59 11.02 -0.59
CA SER A 163 3.14 12.40 -0.37
C SER A 163 1.81 12.51 0.40
N GLY A 164 1.10 11.39 0.64
CA GLY A 164 -0.14 11.33 1.41
C GLY A 164 -1.41 11.20 0.56
N MET A 165 -1.31 10.87 -0.72
CA MET A 165 -2.48 10.67 -1.60
C MET A 165 -3.08 9.28 -1.37
N SER A 166 -3.74 9.06 -0.23
CA SER A 166 -4.45 7.81 0.09
C SER A 166 -5.63 8.09 1.01
N GLY A 167 -6.69 7.30 0.92
CA GLY A 167 -7.87 7.40 1.78
C GLY A 167 -8.57 6.05 1.96
N LEU A 168 -9.53 5.95 2.87
CA LEU A 168 -10.17 4.70 3.25
C LEU A 168 -11.49 4.48 2.53
N ILE A 169 -11.80 3.21 2.25
CA ILE A 169 -13.12 2.74 1.86
C ILE A 169 -13.57 1.70 2.88
N VAL A 170 -14.77 1.85 3.42
CA VAL A 170 -15.42 0.87 4.28
C VAL A 170 -16.59 0.27 3.52
N ILE A 171 -16.52 -1.03 3.31
CA ILE A 171 -17.70 -1.80 2.89
C ILE A 171 -18.44 -2.19 4.16
N GLU A 172 -19.65 -1.66 4.30
CA GLU A 172 -20.50 -1.84 5.49
C GLU A 172 -21.05 -3.26 5.62
N GLY A 173 -21.39 -3.67 6.84
CA GLY A 173 -22.05 -4.94 7.10
C GLY A 173 -21.18 -5.97 7.82
N ILE A 174 -20.00 -5.61 8.28
CA ILE A 174 -19.07 -6.50 8.99
C ILE A 174 -19.71 -7.13 10.25
N GLU A 175 -20.63 -6.45 10.90
CA GLU A 175 -21.35 -6.93 12.10
C GLU A 175 -22.22 -8.18 11.83
N THR A 176 -22.47 -8.50 10.56
CA THR A 176 -23.10 -9.75 10.13
C THR A 176 -22.15 -10.95 10.31
N TYR A 177 -20.87 -10.70 10.12
CA TYR A 177 -19.80 -11.69 10.15
C TYR A 177 -19.04 -11.69 11.49
N ALA A 178 -18.88 -10.53 12.09
CA ALA A 178 -18.23 -10.33 13.38
C ALA A 178 -19.19 -9.67 14.39
N PRO A 179 -20.13 -10.39 15.00
CA PRO A 179 -21.11 -9.82 15.93
C PRO A 179 -20.50 -9.09 17.13
N VAL A 180 -19.25 -9.36 17.46
CA VAL A 180 -18.51 -8.74 18.55
C VAL A 180 -18.33 -7.24 18.38
N VAL A 181 -18.38 -6.72 17.13
CA VAL A 181 -18.20 -5.28 16.85
C VAL A 181 -19.50 -4.48 16.93
N ARG A 182 -20.66 -5.12 17.03
CA ARG A 182 -21.97 -4.42 17.05
C ARG A 182 -22.04 -3.32 18.08
N GLY A 183 -22.38 -2.12 17.63
CA GLY A 183 -22.54 -0.96 18.48
C GLY A 183 -21.26 -0.41 19.11
N LEU A 184 -20.09 -0.92 18.75
CA LEU A 184 -18.84 -0.35 19.21
C LEU A 184 -18.51 0.96 18.48
N PRO A 185 -17.96 1.97 19.18
CA PRO A 185 -17.35 3.13 18.54
C PRO A 185 -16.22 2.70 17.60
N GLU A 186 -16.17 3.28 16.40
CA GLU A 186 -15.19 2.94 15.38
C GLU A 186 -14.08 3.98 15.30
N ARG A 187 -12.84 3.51 15.09
CA ARG A 187 -11.67 4.33 14.77
C ARG A 187 -11.15 3.94 13.39
N ASP A 188 -11.25 4.85 12.44
CA ASP A 188 -10.60 4.73 11.13
C ASP A 188 -9.16 5.21 11.27
N ILE A 189 -8.20 4.30 11.15
CA ILE A 189 -6.76 4.54 11.40
C ILE A 189 -6.00 4.32 10.09
N LEU A 190 -5.34 5.39 9.63
CA LEU A 190 -4.54 5.41 8.42
C LEU A 190 -3.08 5.65 8.79
N LEU A 191 -2.25 4.63 8.62
CA LEU A 191 -0.82 4.68 8.83
C LEU A 191 -0.15 5.05 7.50
N ARG A 192 0.77 6.00 7.53
CA ARG A 192 1.53 6.45 6.36
C ARG A 192 2.98 6.63 6.69
N ASP A 193 3.84 6.36 5.73
CA ASP A 193 5.20 6.86 5.68
C ASP A 193 5.27 8.22 4.99
N TYR A 194 6.39 8.90 5.13
CA TYR A 194 6.77 10.06 4.34
C TYR A 194 8.29 10.15 4.30
N TYR A 195 8.82 10.64 3.19
CA TYR A 195 10.26 10.79 3.05
C TYR A 195 10.81 11.79 4.06
N TYR A 196 11.84 11.39 4.82
CA TYR A 196 12.70 12.35 5.50
C TYR A 196 13.43 13.22 4.46
N ASP A 197 13.78 14.43 4.86
CA ASP A 197 14.67 15.28 4.08
C ASP A 197 15.93 14.50 3.69
N PRO A 198 16.27 14.41 2.38
CA PRO A 198 17.46 13.72 1.91
C PRO A 198 18.77 14.17 2.58
N ALA A 199 18.82 15.40 3.15
CA ALA A 199 19.95 15.90 3.90
C ALA A 199 20.10 15.25 5.29
N THR A 200 19.03 14.65 5.82
CA THR A 200 18.97 13.99 7.13
C THR A 200 18.69 12.50 7.03
N ALA A 201 18.52 11.95 5.79
CA ALA A 201 18.26 10.54 5.55
C ALA A 201 19.44 9.66 6.03
N PRO A 202 19.16 8.63 6.83
CA PRO A 202 20.18 7.88 7.51
C PRO A 202 21.02 6.96 6.61
N LEU A 203 22.08 6.41 7.22
CA LEU A 203 23.09 5.47 6.72
C LEU A 203 22.56 4.20 6.02
N SER A 204 21.26 3.90 6.07
CA SER A 204 20.65 2.76 5.36
C SER A 204 20.87 2.83 3.85
N ARG A 205 20.80 4.04 3.27
CA ARG A 205 21.15 4.26 1.86
C ARG A 205 22.63 4.06 1.58
N GLU A 206 23.52 4.37 2.52
CA GLU A 206 24.96 4.10 2.37
C GLU A 206 25.27 2.61 2.44
N ARG A 207 24.63 1.85 3.33
CA ARG A 207 24.75 0.37 3.36
C ARG A 207 24.20 -0.25 2.07
N ARG A 208 23.03 0.19 1.62
CA ARG A 208 22.46 -0.22 0.34
C ARG A 208 23.44 0.09 -0.82
N ARG A 209 23.97 1.33 -0.89
CA ARG A 209 24.99 1.72 -1.86
C ARG A 209 26.28 0.88 -1.73
N ALA A 210 26.73 0.51 -0.54
CA ALA A 210 27.94 -0.27 -0.34
C ALA A 210 27.80 -1.71 -0.85
N VAL A 211 26.68 -2.38 -0.58
CA VAL A 211 26.34 -3.69 -1.16
C VAL A 211 26.20 -3.58 -2.68
N MET A 212 25.57 -2.53 -3.16
CA MET A 212 25.37 -2.20 -4.57
C MET A 212 26.68 -1.98 -5.32
N HIS A 213 27.61 -1.22 -4.72
CA HIS A 213 28.95 -1.03 -5.28
C HIS A 213 29.76 -2.31 -5.37
N GLU A 214 29.58 -3.25 -4.46
CA GLU A 214 30.26 -4.55 -4.50
C GLU A 214 29.73 -5.42 -5.65
N VAL A 215 28.40 -5.47 -5.85
CA VAL A 215 27.77 -6.19 -6.98
C VAL A 215 28.15 -5.56 -8.32
N ALA A 216 28.14 -4.22 -8.41
CA ALA A 216 28.57 -3.51 -9.63
C ALA A 216 30.04 -3.77 -9.96
N ARG A 217 30.92 -3.84 -8.95
CA ARG A 217 32.33 -4.13 -9.11
C ARG A 217 32.58 -5.55 -9.62
N GLU A 218 31.86 -6.55 -9.10
CA GLU A 218 31.95 -7.93 -9.59
C GLU A 218 31.43 -8.08 -11.03
N ARG A 219 30.38 -7.37 -11.39
CA ARG A 219 29.82 -7.38 -12.77
C ARG A 219 30.75 -6.67 -13.75
N ALA A 220 31.37 -5.56 -13.36
CA ALA A 220 32.38 -4.88 -14.16
C ALA A 220 33.64 -5.73 -14.37
N ALA A 221 34.01 -6.53 -13.36
CA ALA A 221 35.15 -7.44 -13.46
C ALA A 221 34.86 -8.71 -14.29
N ASN A 222 33.58 -9.09 -14.45
CA ASN A 222 33.15 -10.31 -15.16
C ASN A 222 31.84 -10.13 -15.93
N PRO A 223 31.82 -9.33 -16.99
CA PRO A 223 30.61 -9.01 -17.74
C PRO A 223 29.94 -10.21 -18.46
N ALA A 224 30.66 -11.33 -18.57
CA ALA A 224 30.16 -12.57 -19.19
C ALA A 224 29.45 -13.52 -18.23
N LEU A 225 29.42 -13.22 -16.92
CA LEU A 225 28.69 -14.05 -15.95
C LEU A 225 27.18 -13.82 -16.09
N PRO A 226 26.38 -14.91 -16.19
CA PRO A 226 24.93 -14.79 -16.13
C PRO A 226 24.53 -14.07 -14.84
N LEU A 227 23.50 -13.20 -14.91
CA LEU A 227 22.96 -12.47 -13.74
C LEU A 227 22.72 -13.39 -12.53
N ALA A 228 22.20 -14.60 -12.77
CA ALA A 228 22.01 -15.62 -11.74
C ALA A 228 23.34 -16.08 -11.08
N ALA A 229 24.46 -16.04 -11.79
CA ALA A 229 25.75 -16.39 -11.21
C ALA A 229 26.36 -15.25 -10.40
N THR A 230 26.13 -13.99 -10.80
CA THR A 230 26.53 -12.80 -10.03
C THR A 230 25.76 -12.69 -8.72
N ILE A 231 24.44 -12.86 -8.79
CA ILE A 231 23.56 -12.93 -7.61
C ILE A 231 24.02 -14.09 -6.68
N ARG A 232 24.42 -15.23 -7.25
CA ARG A 232 24.89 -16.38 -6.48
C ARG A 232 26.23 -16.12 -5.79
N SER A 233 27.15 -15.37 -6.40
CA SER A 233 28.47 -15.06 -5.81
C SER A 233 28.35 -14.04 -4.67
N VAL A 234 27.50 -13.04 -4.82
CA VAL A 234 27.18 -12.06 -3.76
C VAL A 234 26.44 -12.72 -2.60
N ALA A 235 25.48 -13.59 -2.90
CA ALA A 235 24.75 -14.37 -1.90
C ALA A 235 25.67 -15.33 -1.11
N LEU A 236 26.68 -15.92 -1.75
CA LEU A 236 27.67 -16.78 -1.08
C LEU A 236 28.58 -15.98 -0.12
N ARG A 237 28.86 -14.72 -0.40
CA ARG A 237 29.60 -13.83 0.51
C ARG A 237 28.71 -13.33 1.64
N ALA A 238 27.46 -13.00 1.37
CA ALA A 238 26.46 -12.66 2.39
C ALA A 238 26.26 -13.81 3.38
N ALA A 239 26.34 -15.06 2.92
CA ALA A 239 26.25 -16.26 3.77
C ALA A 239 27.40 -16.43 4.75
N SER A 240 28.54 -15.74 4.57
CA SER A 240 29.67 -15.72 5.50
C SER A 240 29.63 -14.57 6.52
N LEU A 241 28.66 -13.67 6.40
CA LEU A 241 28.43 -12.60 7.37
C LEU A 241 27.78 -13.15 8.64
N PRO A 242 28.02 -12.51 9.83
CA PRO A 242 27.29 -12.86 11.05
C PRO A 242 25.79 -12.77 10.79
N ALA A 243 24.98 -13.56 11.51
CA ALA A 243 23.54 -13.57 11.41
C ALA A 243 23.01 -12.12 11.39
N TYR A 244 22.28 -11.77 10.33
CA TYR A 244 21.71 -10.44 10.21
C TYR A 244 20.72 -10.20 11.34
N ALA A 245 20.93 -9.11 12.08
CA ALA A 245 19.94 -8.58 13.00
C ALA A 245 19.37 -7.29 12.40
N PRO A 246 18.03 -7.10 12.40
CA PRO A 246 17.42 -5.88 11.91
C PRO A 246 17.94 -4.67 12.70
N ASP A 247 18.15 -3.56 12.02
CA ASP A 247 18.46 -2.30 12.67
C ASP A 247 17.16 -1.70 13.23
N CYS A 248 17.04 -1.72 14.54
CA CYS A 248 15.87 -1.21 15.26
C CYS A 248 16.11 0.17 15.89
N ASP A 249 17.25 0.82 15.61
CA ASP A 249 17.48 2.19 16.09
C ASP A 249 16.63 3.18 15.27
N LEU A 250 15.78 3.93 15.96
CA LEU A 250 14.91 4.93 15.34
C LEU A 250 15.67 6.02 14.57
N LYS A 251 16.96 6.23 14.89
CA LYS A 251 17.81 7.18 14.15
C LYS A 251 18.15 6.69 12.75
N ASP A 252 18.08 5.38 12.53
CA ASP A 252 18.39 4.73 11.27
C ASP A 252 17.12 4.33 10.50
N ALA A 253 15.94 4.86 10.90
CA ALA A 253 14.68 4.67 10.18
C ALA A 253 14.77 5.21 8.75
N SER A 254 14.27 4.43 7.78
CA SER A 254 14.25 4.82 6.37
C SER A 254 13.29 5.97 6.14
N ASP A 255 12.14 5.96 6.84
CA ASP A 255 11.06 6.91 6.65
C ASP A 255 10.49 7.45 7.96
N GLY A 256 9.93 8.66 7.91
CA GLY A 256 9.01 9.15 8.93
C GLY A 256 7.64 8.49 8.78
N VAL A 257 6.88 8.44 9.88
CA VAL A 257 5.53 7.87 9.85
C VAL A 257 4.51 8.79 10.51
N THR A 258 3.26 8.66 10.08
CA THR A 258 2.11 9.38 10.65
C THR A 258 0.97 8.43 10.92
N ILE A 259 0.14 8.78 11.89
CA ILE A 259 -1.16 8.18 12.17
C ILE A 259 -2.24 9.27 11.91
N ASN A 260 -3.13 9.04 10.94
CA ASN A 260 -4.12 10.03 10.48
C ASN A 260 -3.50 11.42 10.20
N GLY A 261 -2.29 11.45 9.61
CA GLY A 261 -1.60 12.67 9.20
C GLY A 261 -0.85 13.40 10.31
N VAL A 262 -0.79 12.87 11.54
CA VAL A 262 0.02 13.42 12.64
C VAL A 262 1.10 12.43 13.07
N PRO A 263 2.29 12.90 13.50
CA PRO A 263 3.38 11.99 13.90
C PRO A 263 3.06 11.15 15.14
N GLN A 264 2.29 11.72 16.07
CA GLN A 264 1.79 11.04 17.27
C GLN A 264 0.44 11.62 17.69
N ALA A 265 -0.43 10.80 18.27
CA ALA A 265 -1.76 11.18 18.69
C ALA A 265 -2.11 10.63 20.08
N ALA A 266 -3.19 11.15 20.69
CA ALA A 266 -3.91 10.51 21.78
C ALA A 266 -5.13 9.76 21.20
N ILE A 267 -5.37 8.55 21.67
CA ILE A 267 -6.58 7.77 21.39
C ILE A 267 -7.38 7.68 22.69
N THR A 268 -8.42 8.51 22.84
CA THR A 268 -9.21 8.52 24.07
C THR A 268 -10.24 7.39 24.08
N MET A 269 -10.24 6.60 25.15
CA MET A 269 -11.19 5.51 25.40
C MET A 269 -11.84 5.67 26.78
N ALA A 270 -13.12 5.37 26.92
CA ALA A 270 -13.75 5.32 28.24
C ALA A 270 -13.20 4.11 29.05
N PRO A 271 -12.94 4.25 30.36
CA PRO A 271 -12.45 3.13 31.18
C PRO A 271 -13.30 1.88 31.01
N GLY A 272 -12.68 0.73 30.81
CA GLY A 272 -13.35 -0.57 30.64
C GLY A 272 -14.16 -0.74 29.36
N SER A 273 -14.17 0.27 28.45
CA SER A 273 -14.86 0.18 27.18
C SER A 273 -14.07 -0.60 26.12
N ARG A 274 -14.75 -0.90 25.02
CA ARG A 274 -14.12 -1.44 23.80
C ARG A 274 -14.39 -0.49 22.64
N GLN A 275 -13.44 -0.41 21.75
CA GLN A 275 -13.57 0.29 20.46
C GLN A 275 -13.18 -0.64 19.31
N PHE A 276 -13.71 -0.39 18.14
CA PHE A 276 -13.42 -1.12 16.92
C PHE A 276 -12.44 -0.30 16.07
N PHE A 277 -11.21 -0.77 15.94
CA PHE A 277 -10.15 -0.11 15.16
C PHE A 277 -10.08 -0.74 13.78
N ARG A 278 -10.23 0.08 12.76
CA ARG A 278 -10.00 -0.25 11.35
C ARG A 278 -8.66 0.34 10.95
N ILE A 279 -7.63 -0.49 10.82
CA ILE A 279 -6.25 -0.08 10.64
C ILE A 279 -5.81 -0.41 9.23
N ALA A 280 -5.43 0.61 8.45
CA ALA A 280 -4.83 0.44 7.12
C ALA A 280 -3.39 0.95 7.14
N ASN A 281 -2.47 0.12 6.68
CA ASN A 281 -1.15 0.57 6.28
C ASN A 281 -1.22 1.09 4.85
N SER A 282 -1.29 2.40 4.68
CA SER A 282 -1.27 3.07 3.39
C SER A 282 0.08 3.72 3.08
N SER A 283 1.15 3.18 3.67
CA SER A 283 2.52 3.54 3.36
C SER A 283 2.90 3.12 1.96
N ALA A 284 3.81 3.86 1.37
CA ALA A 284 4.43 3.47 0.12
C ALA A 284 5.42 2.30 0.32
N ASN A 285 6.18 2.30 1.43
CA ASN A 285 7.28 1.36 1.64
C ASN A 285 7.30 0.70 3.03
N SER A 286 6.85 1.40 4.10
CA SER A 286 7.07 0.95 5.48
C SER A 286 6.12 -0.16 5.94
N PHE A 287 6.66 -1.11 6.68
CA PHE A 287 5.91 -2.13 7.41
C PHE A 287 5.55 -1.64 8.82
N PHE A 288 4.44 -2.12 9.34
CA PHE A 288 4.04 -1.90 10.74
C PHE A 288 3.70 -3.22 11.43
N ASP A 289 4.26 -3.43 12.62
CA ASP A 289 3.92 -4.52 13.53
C ASP A 289 3.16 -3.93 14.72
N MET A 290 1.84 -3.74 14.53
CA MET A 290 0.98 -2.99 15.44
C MET A 290 0.69 -3.76 16.72
N LYS A 291 0.89 -3.12 17.88
CA LYS A 291 0.66 -3.73 19.18
C LYS A 291 0.34 -2.72 20.28
N ILE A 292 -0.22 -3.25 21.36
CA ILE A 292 -0.40 -2.57 22.64
C ILE A 292 0.39 -3.40 23.66
N PRO A 293 1.53 -2.91 24.21
CA PRO A 293 2.38 -3.69 25.10
C PRO A 293 1.61 -4.29 26.28
N GLY A 294 1.75 -5.60 26.45
CA GLY A 294 1.10 -6.34 27.53
C GLY A 294 -0.41 -6.59 27.37
N GLN A 295 -0.97 -6.28 26.20
CA GLN A 295 -2.39 -6.49 25.93
C GLN A 295 -2.60 -7.13 24.55
N GLN A 296 -3.51 -8.10 24.49
CA GLN A 296 -3.95 -8.70 23.23
C GLN A 296 -5.03 -7.85 22.55
N MET A 297 -5.07 -7.92 21.22
CA MET A 297 -6.12 -7.39 20.37
C MET A 297 -6.93 -8.55 19.77
N TYR A 298 -8.22 -8.33 19.54
CA TYR A 298 -9.09 -9.35 18.92
C TYR A 298 -9.33 -9.01 17.46
N VAL A 299 -8.62 -9.69 16.56
CA VAL A 299 -8.74 -9.51 15.11
C VAL A 299 -10.00 -10.16 14.59
N VAL A 300 -10.78 -9.43 13.79
CA VAL A 300 -12.02 -9.91 13.17
C VAL A 300 -11.95 -9.97 11.64
N ALA A 301 -11.06 -9.19 11.03
CA ALA A 301 -10.85 -9.18 9.57
C ALA A 301 -9.42 -8.80 9.22
N TYR A 302 -8.99 -9.28 8.07
CA TYR A 302 -7.80 -8.83 7.38
C TYR A 302 -8.14 -8.48 5.93
N ASP A 303 -7.49 -7.46 5.37
CA ASP A 303 -7.61 -7.03 3.98
C ASP A 303 -9.07 -6.93 3.50
N GLY A 304 -9.95 -6.42 4.37
CA GLY A 304 -11.37 -6.27 4.11
C GLY A 304 -12.19 -7.57 4.17
N VAL A 305 -11.56 -8.72 4.46
CA VAL A 305 -12.27 -10.02 4.53
C VAL A 305 -12.42 -10.44 6.00
N PRO A 306 -13.66 -10.50 6.54
CA PRO A 306 -13.88 -11.03 7.87
C PRO A 306 -13.44 -12.49 7.98
N LEU A 307 -12.82 -12.87 9.09
CA LEU A 307 -12.35 -14.26 9.30
C LEU A 307 -13.49 -15.29 9.19
N SER A 308 -14.72 -14.87 9.49
CA SER A 308 -15.91 -15.71 9.37
C SER A 308 -16.60 -15.64 8.00
N PHE A 309 -16.06 -14.88 7.03
CA PHE A 309 -16.74 -14.64 5.75
C PHE A 309 -16.96 -15.93 4.96
N HIS A 310 -15.94 -16.73 4.80
CA HIS A 310 -16.01 -18.03 4.11
C HIS A 310 -16.28 -19.21 5.06
N ASN A 311 -16.02 -19.02 6.37
CA ASN A 311 -16.22 -20.05 7.39
C ASN A 311 -16.84 -19.43 8.67
N ARG A 312 -18.15 -19.56 8.81
CA ARG A 312 -18.91 -18.99 9.93
C ARG A 312 -18.50 -19.52 11.31
N ALA A 313 -17.76 -20.61 11.39
CA ALA A 313 -17.27 -21.15 12.66
C ALA A 313 -16.11 -20.33 13.23
N VAL A 314 -15.37 -19.60 12.40
CA VAL A 314 -14.25 -18.75 12.81
C VAL A 314 -14.78 -17.34 13.05
N GLN A 315 -14.78 -16.88 14.32
CA GLN A 315 -15.35 -15.56 14.66
C GLN A 315 -14.28 -14.46 14.79
N GLY A 316 -13.04 -14.83 15.00
CA GLY A 316 -11.91 -13.94 15.21
C GLY A 316 -10.80 -14.62 15.99
N GLN A 317 -9.70 -13.91 16.21
CA GLN A 317 -8.54 -14.46 16.92
C GLN A 317 -7.89 -13.41 17.84
N TRP A 318 -7.39 -13.86 19.00
CA TRP A 318 -6.57 -13.05 19.88
C TRP A 318 -5.12 -13.09 19.43
N VAL A 319 -4.51 -11.90 19.30
CA VAL A 319 -3.12 -11.73 18.88
C VAL A 319 -2.41 -10.73 19.80
N ASN A 320 -1.08 -10.86 19.91
CA ASN A 320 -0.25 -9.90 20.65
C ASN A 320 0.13 -8.71 19.76
N ASP A 321 0.25 -8.96 18.46
CA ASP A 321 0.66 -8.02 17.43
C ASP A 321 -0.05 -8.32 16.10
N VAL A 322 0.00 -7.35 15.19
CA VAL A 322 -0.57 -7.45 13.83
C VAL A 322 0.43 -6.88 12.85
N LEU A 323 1.11 -7.75 12.11
CA LEU A 323 1.99 -7.33 11.01
C LEU A 323 1.16 -6.85 9.82
N LEU A 324 1.37 -5.60 9.43
CA LEU A 324 0.77 -4.94 8.28
C LEU A 324 1.89 -4.56 7.29
N PRO A 325 2.10 -5.30 6.21
CA PRO A 325 2.96 -4.85 5.13
C PRO A 325 2.37 -3.59 4.48
N PRO A 326 3.11 -2.85 3.63
CA PRO A 326 2.51 -1.83 2.76
C PRO A 326 1.25 -2.36 2.09
N ALA A 327 0.16 -1.61 2.17
CA ALA A 327 -1.21 -1.96 1.77
C ALA A 327 -1.99 -2.96 2.65
N GLY A 328 -1.37 -3.58 3.65
CA GLY A 328 -2.06 -4.49 4.56
C GLY A 328 -3.11 -3.78 5.43
N ARG A 329 -4.22 -4.45 5.72
CA ARG A 329 -5.27 -3.92 6.61
C ARG A 329 -5.65 -4.96 7.66
N ALA A 330 -6.00 -4.47 8.85
CA ALA A 330 -6.60 -5.30 9.89
C ALA A 330 -7.72 -4.54 10.61
N GLU A 331 -8.71 -5.29 11.03
CA GLU A 331 -9.83 -4.77 11.82
C GLU A 331 -9.88 -5.51 13.14
N VAL A 332 -9.72 -4.73 14.24
CA VAL A 332 -9.51 -5.31 15.57
C VAL A 332 -10.39 -4.67 16.62
N VAL A 333 -10.85 -5.46 17.58
CA VAL A 333 -11.49 -4.95 18.80
C VAL A 333 -10.42 -4.73 19.84
N VAL A 334 -10.30 -3.49 20.31
CA VAL A 334 -9.40 -3.06 21.37
C VAL A 334 -10.19 -2.80 22.64
N THR A 335 -9.75 -3.36 23.76
CA THR A 335 -10.27 -3.04 25.09
C THR A 335 -9.44 -1.89 25.67
N ALA A 336 -10.08 -0.94 26.35
CA ALA A 336 -9.38 0.14 27.02
C ALA A 336 -8.34 -0.43 28.01
N PRO A 337 -7.08 0.04 27.97
CA PRO A 337 -6.04 -0.44 28.89
C PRO A 337 -6.37 -0.05 30.34
N LEU A 338 -5.70 -0.68 31.30
CA LEU A 338 -5.90 -0.36 32.71
C LEU A 338 -5.26 0.98 33.11
N LYS A 339 -4.33 1.48 32.32
CA LYS A 339 -3.56 2.70 32.60
C LYS A 339 -3.65 3.66 31.42
N SER A 340 -3.93 4.94 31.71
CA SER A 340 -3.84 6.02 30.72
C SER A 340 -2.38 6.22 30.27
N GLY A 341 -2.19 6.66 29.02
CA GLY A 341 -0.87 6.79 28.41
C GLY A 341 -0.24 5.44 28.03
N THR A 342 -1.05 4.40 27.83
CA THR A 342 -0.56 3.12 27.31
C THR A 342 -0.23 3.28 25.83
N PRO A 343 1.00 2.93 25.38
CA PRO A 343 1.38 3.13 24.00
C PRO A 343 0.60 2.24 23.03
N PHE A 344 0.22 2.80 21.89
CA PHE A 344 -0.15 2.10 20.69
C PHE A 344 1.02 2.29 19.71
N GLU A 345 1.72 1.22 19.41
CA GLU A 345 3.04 1.27 18.77
C GLU A 345 3.21 0.23 17.68
N THR A 346 4.21 0.42 16.81
CA THR A 346 4.74 -0.61 15.93
C THR A 346 5.98 -1.24 16.55
N GLY A 347 6.14 -2.55 16.40
CA GLY A 347 7.38 -3.25 16.64
C GLY A 347 8.41 -2.97 15.56
N CYS A 348 9.66 -3.45 15.78
CA CYS A 348 10.68 -3.45 14.76
C CYS A 348 10.42 -4.60 13.78
N VAL A 349 10.37 -4.30 12.48
CA VAL A 349 10.14 -5.32 11.45
C VAL A 349 11.44 -5.65 10.72
N ASN A 350 11.71 -6.94 10.60
CA ASN A 350 12.87 -7.45 9.87
C ASN A 350 12.50 -7.65 8.39
N THR A 351 12.89 -6.72 7.55
CA THR A 351 12.68 -6.76 6.10
C THR A 351 13.82 -7.42 5.34
N GLY A 352 14.89 -7.82 6.03
CA GLY A 352 16.05 -8.48 5.44
C GLY A 352 17.28 -7.58 5.28
N PRO A 353 18.44 -8.17 4.93
CA PRO A 353 19.71 -7.44 4.85
C PRO A 353 19.74 -6.30 3.81
N ALA A 354 18.95 -6.40 2.76
CA ALA A 354 18.82 -5.37 1.73
C ALA A 354 17.58 -4.49 1.91
N GLY A 355 16.69 -4.87 2.82
CA GLY A 355 15.43 -4.14 3.05
C GLY A 355 15.59 -2.87 3.86
N ASP A 356 14.54 -2.05 3.84
CA ASP A 356 14.50 -0.82 4.61
C ASP A 356 14.40 -1.08 6.12
N ASN A 357 14.92 -0.14 6.91
CA ASN A 357 14.82 -0.22 8.36
C ASN A 357 13.45 0.30 8.82
N ASP A 358 12.66 -0.61 9.40
CA ASP A 358 11.37 -0.31 10.02
C ASP A 358 11.47 -0.48 11.55
N PRO A 359 12.08 0.48 12.28
CA PRO A 359 12.28 0.37 13.71
C PRO A 359 10.96 0.52 14.49
N GLY A 360 10.94 -0.08 15.69
CA GLY A 360 9.82 0.09 16.60
C GLY A 360 9.64 1.55 17.03
N ARG A 361 8.40 2.04 17.05
CA ARG A 361 8.08 3.41 17.49
C ARG A 361 6.65 3.54 17.99
N LYS A 362 6.46 4.45 18.93
CA LYS A 362 5.14 4.83 19.43
C LYS A 362 4.44 5.72 18.40
N LEU A 363 3.18 5.40 18.08
CA LEU A 363 2.33 6.16 17.17
C LEU A 363 1.24 6.93 17.93
N ALA A 364 0.76 6.38 19.04
CA ALA A 364 -0.22 7.06 19.88
C ALA A 364 -0.09 6.64 21.35
N ASP A 365 -0.68 7.44 22.23
CA ASP A 365 -1.02 7.04 23.60
C ASP A 365 -2.50 6.74 23.69
N ILE A 366 -2.87 5.60 24.28
CA ILE A 366 -4.26 5.30 24.62
C ILE A 366 -4.55 5.93 25.97
N ASP A 367 -5.36 6.98 25.97
CA ASP A 367 -5.74 7.73 27.15
C ASP A 367 -7.13 7.35 27.63
N LEU A 368 -7.29 7.30 28.96
CA LEU A 368 -8.58 7.02 29.58
C LEU A 368 -9.35 8.32 29.80
N GLY A 369 -10.54 8.42 29.20
CA GLY A 369 -11.35 9.63 29.27
C GLY A 369 -12.67 9.51 28.51
N ILE A 370 -13.26 10.65 28.20
CA ILE A 370 -14.46 10.73 27.37
C ILE A 370 -13.99 10.83 25.91
N PRO A 371 -14.25 9.81 25.08
CA PRO A 371 -13.84 9.83 23.69
C PRO A 371 -14.60 10.93 22.91
N PRO A 372 -14.04 11.44 21.81
CA PRO A 372 -14.77 12.31 20.89
C PRO A 372 -15.96 11.55 20.28
N ARG A 373 -16.83 12.28 19.58
CA ARG A 373 -17.90 11.62 18.82
C ARG A 373 -17.31 10.82 17.67
N LEU A 374 -17.53 9.53 17.70
CA LEU A 374 -17.06 8.57 16.71
C LEU A 374 -18.22 8.00 15.89
N ASN A 375 -17.94 7.46 14.73
CA ASN A 375 -18.83 6.54 14.06
C ASN A 375 -19.07 5.32 14.95
N THR A 376 -20.13 4.59 14.69
CA THR A 376 -20.49 3.41 15.49
C THR A 376 -20.88 2.30 14.53
N ALA A 377 -20.29 1.13 14.71
CA ALA A 377 -20.67 -0.07 13.98
C ALA A 377 -22.16 -0.37 14.18
N ALA A 378 -22.83 -0.87 13.15
CA ALA A 378 -24.27 -1.11 13.23
C ALA A 378 -24.64 -2.05 14.39
N THR A 379 -25.74 -1.75 15.07
CA THR A 379 -26.23 -2.56 16.20
C THR A 379 -26.95 -3.82 15.74
N THR A 380 -27.43 -3.83 14.49
CA THR A 380 -28.17 -4.94 13.88
C THR A 380 -27.47 -5.41 12.61
N ALA A 381 -27.33 -6.72 12.47
CA ALA A 381 -26.83 -7.31 11.23
C ALA A 381 -27.85 -7.11 10.09
N ARG A 382 -27.35 -6.85 8.88
CA ARG A 382 -28.14 -6.94 7.66
C ARG A 382 -27.83 -8.26 6.94
N PRO A 383 -28.81 -8.94 6.39
CA PRO A 383 -28.55 -10.13 5.58
C PRO A 383 -27.61 -9.77 4.43
N PRO A 384 -26.64 -10.63 4.07
CA PRO A 384 -25.81 -10.41 2.90
C PRO A 384 -26.69 -10.39 1.64
N LEU A 385 -26.33 -9.55 0.67
CA LEU A 385 -27.08 -9.46 -0.60
C LEU A 385 -26.78 -10.65 -1.53
N ALA A 386 -25.64 -11.29 -1.35
CA ALA A 386 -25.26 -12.54 -1.98
C ALA A 386 -24.37 -13.33 -1.03
N GLU A 387 -24.48 -14.65 -1.08
CA GLU A 387 -23.58 -15.52 -0.32
C GLU A 387 -22.19 -15.54 -0.97
N PRO A 388 -21.11 -15.62 -0.18
CA PRO A 388 -19.77 -15.82 -0.71
C PRO A 388 -19.69 -17.15 -1.47
N PHE A 389 -18.78 -17.23 -2.42
CA PHE A 389 -18.44 -18.51 -3.04
C PHE A 389 -18.02 -19.50 -1.97
N GLY A 390 -18.42 -20.76 -2.11
CA GLY A 390 -18.07 -21.82 -1.16
C GLY A 390 -16.55 -22.00 -0.99
N ASP A 391 -16.15 -22.93 -0.10
CA ASP A 391 -14.75 -23.17 0.24
C ASP A 391 -13.87 -23.33 -1.01
N ILE A 392 -12.89 -22.45 -1.14
CA ILE A 392 -11.95 -22.45 -2.27
C ILE A 392 -11.10 -23.72 -2.32
N GLY A 393 -10.82 -24.34 -1.16
CA GLY A 393 -10.06 -25.58 -1.06
C GLY A 393 -10.78 -26.81 -1.63
N ALA A 394 -12.11 -26.74 -1.75
CA ALA A 394 -12.92 -27.79 -2.38
C ALA A 394 -12.95 -27.70 -3.93
N TRP A 395 -12.44 -26.61 -4.50
CA TRP A 395 -12.44 -26.41 -5.95
C TRP A 395 -11.29 -27.12 -6.63
N LYS A 396 -11.57 -27.63 -7.84
CA LYS A 396 -10.52 -28.19 -8.70
C LYS A 396 -9.55 -27.09 -9.11
N ILE A 397 -8.25 -27.29 -8.86
CA ILE A 397 -7.19 -26.40 -9.31
C ILE A 397 -7.11 -26.45 -10.84
N ALA A 398 -7.36 -25.32 -11.49
CA ALA A 398 -7.37 -25.20 -12.95
C ALA A 398 -5.94 -25.08 -13.52
N ALA A 399 -5.04 -24.42 -12.79
CA ALA A 399 -3.64 -24.27 -13.16
C ALA A 399 -2.77 -24.08 -11.92
N GLN A 400 -1.45 -24.31 -12.10
CA GLN A 400 -0.42 -23.93 -11.13
C GLN A 400 0.50 -22.93 -11.80
N ARG A 401 0.84 -21.84 -11.07
CA ARG A 401 1.71 -20.77 -11.56
C ARG A 401 2.89 -20.57 -10.62
N ILE A 402 3.99 -20.12 -11.19
CA ILE A 402 5.16 -19.65 -10.45
C ILE A 402 5.32 -18.17 -10.70
N VAL A 403 5.49 -17.41 -9.62
CA VAL A 403 5.82 -16.00 -9.63
C VAL A 403 7.11 -15.83 -8.83
N ALA A 404 8.19 -15.44 -9.49
CA ALA A 404 9.51 -15.27 -8.90
C ALA A 404 9.85 -13.77 -8.81
N PHE A 405 10.06 -13.30 -7.60
CA PHE A 405 10.52 -11.96 -7.29
C PHE A 405 12.05 -11.97 -7.19
N SER A 406 12.68 -11.02 -7.85
CA SER A 406 14.13 -10.85 -7.84
C SER A 406 14.49 -9.41 -8.15
N GLU A 407 15.69 -8.99 -7.75
CA GLU A 407 16.18 -7.64 -7.92
C GLU A 407 17.61 -7.64 -8.48
N ASN A 408 17.95 -6.54 -9.18
CA ASN A 408 19.31 -6.21 -9.57
C ASN A 408 19.69 -4.88 -8.91
N ASN A 409 20.22 -4.99 -7.73
CA ASN A 409 20.36 -3.89 -6.80
C ASN A 409 21.29 -2.75 -7.22
N PRO A 410 22.40 -2.91 -8.00
CA PRO A 410 23.15 -1.73 -8.44
C PRO A 410 22.38 -0.80 -9.34
N ASP A 411 21.43 -1.34 -10.11
CA ASP A 411 20.71 -0.60 -11.14
C ASP A 411 19.27 -0.24 -10.72
N SER A 412 18.87 -0.56 -9.46
CA SER A 412 17.50 -0.37 -8.95
C SER A 412 16.45 -0.97 -9.89
N GLU A 413 16.70 -2.18 -10.39
CA GLU A 413 15.79 -2.90 -11.25
C GLU A 413 15.12 -4.04 -10.46
N PHE A 414 13.80 -4.14 -10.54
CA PHE A 414 13.01 -5.11 -9.80
C PHE A 414 12.15 -5.94 -10.76
N PHE A 415 12.26 -7.27 -10.65
CA PHE A 415 11.73 -8.18 -11.66
C PHE A 415 10.65 -9.09 -11.12
N ILE A 416 9.65 -9.39 -11.96
CA ILE A 416 8.78 -10.55 -11.82
C ILE A 416 9.10 -11.55 -12.94
N ASN A 417 9.44 -12.78 -12.59
CA ASN A 417 9.86 -13.84 -13.53
C ASN A 417 10.98 -13.37 -14.47
N GLY A 418 11.93 -12.56 -13.95
CA GLY A 418 13.06 -12.03 -14.70
C GLY A 418 12.70 -10.95 -15.73
N GLN A 419 11.50 -10.37 -15.65
CA GLN A 419 11.01 -9.34 -16.54
C GLN A 419 10.74 -8.04 -15.79
N LEU A 420 11.19 -6.92 -16.33
CA LEU A 420 10.75 -5.59 -15.94
C LEU A 420 9.35 -5.32 -16.52
N TYR A 421 8.55 -4.56 -15.80
CA TYR A 421 7.25 -4.16 -16.30
C TYR A 421 7.35 -3.37 -17.61
N ASN A 422 6.49 -3.76 -18.53
CA ASN A 422 6.29 -3.03 -19.80
C ASN A 422 4.79 -2.95 -20.08
N PRO A 423 4.19 -1.74 -20.09
CA PRO A 423 2.76 -1.59 -20.35
C PRO A 423 2.35 -2.07 -21.74
N ASN A 424 3.27 -2.14 -22.70
CA ASN A 424 3.01 -2.59 -24.07
C ASN A 424 3.24 -4.10 -24.27
N ALA A 425 3.89 -4.80 -23.31
CA ALA A 425 4.07 -6.24 -23.40
C ALA A 425 2.71 -6.99 -23.29
N PRO A 426 2.58 -8.21 -23.81
CA PRO A 426 1.41 -9.04 -23.55
C PRO A 426 1.28 -9.35 -22.04
N PRO A 427 0.08 -9.75 -21.54
CA PRO A 427 -0.07 -10.18 -20.17
C PRO A 427 0.81 -11.42 -19.89
N MET A 428 1.42 -11.46 -18.69
CA MET A 428 2.26 -12.59 -18.25
C MET A 428 1.42 -13.85 -18.10
N PHE A 429 0.18 -13.71 -17.63
CA PHE A 429 -0.76 -14.82 -17.49
C PHE A 429 -2.11 -14.49 -18.13
N THR A 430 -2.74 -15.56 -18.67
CA THR A 430 -4.14 -15.55 -19.05
C THR A 430 -4.86 -16.61 -18.21
N VAL A 431 -5.94 -16.20 -17.55
CA VAL A 431 -6.75 -17.02 -16.64
C VAL A 431 -8.20 -17.02 -17.12
N LYS A 432 -8.93 -18.06 -16.80
CA LYS A 432 -10.36 -18.15 -17.10
C LYS A 432 -11.19 -17.78 -15.87
N ALA A 433 -12.15 -16.88 -16.01
CA ALA A 433 -13.14 -16.63 -14.96
C ALA A 433 -13.90 -17.89 -14.59
N GLY A 434 -14.30 -18.03 -13.34
CA GLY A 434 -14.95 -19.22 -12.79
C GLY A 434 -13.97 -20.31 -12.35
N THR A 435 -12.68 -20.00 -12.20
CA THR A 435 -11.64 -20.98 -11.82
C THR A 435 -10.92 -20.61 -10.54
N VAL A 436 -10.22 -21.60 -9.98
CA VAL A 436 -9.26 -21.46 -8.87
C VAL A 436 -7.90 -21.94 -9.37
N GLU A 437 -6.87 -21.17 -9.11
CA GLU A 437 -5.49 -21.55 -9.44
C GLU A 437 -4.64 -21.61 -8.17
N ARG A 438 -3.60 -22.44 -8.15
CA ARG A 438 -2.56 -22.43 -7.11
C ARG A 438 -1.35 -21.69 -7.61
N TRP A 439 -0.92 -20.66 -6.87
CA TRP A 439 0.26 -19.89 -7.19
C TRP A 439 1.35 -20.12 -6.15
N THR A 440 2.58 -20.30 -6.60
CA THR A 440 3.77 -20.37 -5.75
C THR A 440 4.59 -19.12 -5.98
N LEU A 441 4.74 -18.33 -4.94
CA LEU A 441 5.57 -17.13 -4.93
C LEU A 441 6.96 -17.51 -4.40
N TYR A 442 8.00 -17.15 -5.14
CA TYR A 442 9.39 -17.25 -4.70
C TYR A 442 10.00 -15.87 -4.57
N ASN A 443 10.69 -15.61 -3.47
CA ASN A 443 11.49 -14.42 -3.32
C ASN A 443 12.97 -14.82 -3.28
N TYR A 444 13.72 -14.43 -4.32
CA TYR A 444 15.16 -14.68 -4.44
C TYR A 444 16.01 -13.51 -3.93
N ALA A 445 15.39 -12.40 -3.55
CA ALA A 445 16.05 -11.24 -2.99
C ALA A 445 16.38 -11.43 -1.49
N THR A 446 17.36 -10.70 -0.99
CA THR A 446 17.68 -10.64 0.45
C THR A 446 16.88 -9.54 1.17
N GLU A 447 15.83 -9.09 0.56
CA GLU A 447 14.83 -8.14 1.03
C GLU A 447 13.43 -8.77 0.92
N ALA A 448 12.55 -8.46 1.88
CA ALA A 448 11.16 -8.87 1.83
C ALA A 448 10.42 -8.12 0.72
N HIS A 449 9.59 -8.83 -0.04
CA HIS A 449 8.68 -8.23 -1.00
C HIS A 449 7.24 -8.41 -0.54
N VAL A 450 6.32 -7.64 -1.13
CA VAL A 450 4.90 -7.67 -0.77
C VAL A 450 4.09 -7.95 -2.01
N PHE A 451 3.56 -9.17 -2.12
CA PHE A 451 2.68 -9.53 -3.24
C PHE A 451 1.30 -8.89 -3.08
N HIS A 452 0.87 -8.19 -4.10
CA HIS A 452 -0.51 -7.71 -4.28
C HIS A 452 -1.02 -8.07 -5.67
N ILE A 453 -2.34 -8.31 -5.75
CA ILE A 453 -3.06 -8.50 -7.01
C ILE A 453 -4.36 -7.71 -6.98
N HIS A 454 -4.63 -6.97 -8.03
CA HIS A 454 -5.86 -6.21 -8.21
C HIS A 454 -7.08 -7.12 -8.36
N GLN A 455 -8.25 -6.67 -7.99
CA GLN A 455 -9.57 -7.30 -8.13
C GLN A 455 -9.75 -8.70 -7.50
N VAL A 456 -8.70 -9.31 -6.93
CA VAL A 456 -8.73 -10.72 -6.51
C VAL A 456 -8.31 -10.86 -5.05
N HIS A 457 -9.09 -11.60 -4.29
CA HIS A 457 -8.62 -12.13 -3.01
C HIS A 457 -8.05 -13.54 -3.19
N PHE A 458 -7.11 -13.89 -2.34
CA PHE A 458 -6.50 -15.22 -2.30
C PHE A 458 -6.45 -15.75 -0.87
N ARG A 459 -6.39 -17.08 -0.75
CA ARG A 459 -6.14 -17.75 0.52
C ARG A 459 -4.68 -18.19 0.60
N VAL A 460 -4.00 -17.83 1.69
CA VAL A 460 -2.64 -18.31 1.95
C VAL A 460 -2.72 -19.76 2.43
N GLU A 461 -1.96 -20.67 1.79
CA GLU A 461 -1.88 -22.07 2.19
C GLU A 461 -0.73 -22.29 3.19
N ASP A 462 0.45 -21.83 2.87
CA ASP A 462 1.63 -21.90 3.75
C ASP A 462 2.67 -20.82 3.43
N VAL A 463 3.60 -20.63 4.37
CA VAL A 463 4.79 -19.78 4.24
C VAL A 463 6.01 -20.63 4.62
N ASN A 464 6.94 -20.82 3.70
CA ASN A 464 8.14 -21.65 3.89
C ASN A 464 7.81 -23.06 4.39
N GLY A 465 6.70 -23.64 3.94
CA GLY A 465 6.20 -24.96 4.34
C GLY A 465 5.51 -25.01 5.71
N ILE A 466 5.33 -23.86 6.37
CA ILE A 466 4.53 -23.77 7.61
C ILE A 466 3.11 -23.38 7.22
N ALA A 467 2.15 -24.26 7.48
CA ALA A 467 0.76 -24.04 7.14
C ALA A 467 0.21 -22.75 7.78
N ALA A 468 -0.43 -21.93 6.96
CA ALA A 468 -1.19 -20.78 7.43
C ALA A 468 -2.54 -21.22 8.04
N SER A 469 -3.17 -20.32 8.81
CA SER A 469 -4.55 -20.55 9.22
C SER A 469 -5.44 -20.73 7.96
N PRO A 470 -6.33 -21.73 7.92
CA PRO A 470 -7.16 -22.01 6.73
C PRO A 470 -8.08 -20.85 6.33
N ASP A 471 -8.31 -19.90 7.20
CA ASP A 471 -9.18 -18.74 6.96
C ASP A 471 -8.39 -17.44 6.70
N THR A 472 -7.09 -17.57 6.32
CA THR A 472 -6.23 -16.43 6.01
C THR A 472 -6.46 -15.96 4.57
N TRP A 473 -7.51 -15.16 4.38
CA TRP A 473 -7.80 -14.49 3.13
C TRP A 473 -7.13 -13.11 3.09
N ARG A 474 -6.52 -12.79 1.95
CA ARG A 474 -5.74 -11.57 1.70
C ARG A 474 -5.91 -11.09 0.26
N ASP A 475 -5.56 -9.85 0.00
CA ASP A 475 -5.20 -9.34 -1.33
C ASP A 475 -3.74 -8.88 -1.38
N THR A 476 -3.12 -8.76 -0.21
CA THR A 476 -1.75 -8.30 -0.02
C THR A 476 -1.05 -9.20 1.00
N PHE A 477 0.15 -9.70 0.67
CA PHE A 477 0.86 -10.60 1.58
C PHE A 477 2.39 -10.46 1.48
N PRO A 478 3.13 -10.40 2.61
CA PRO A 478 4.59 -10.33 2.60
C PRO A 478 5.19 -11.67 2.18
N ILE A 479 6.19 -11.61 1.29
CA ILE A 479 6.98 -12.77 0.89
C ILE A 479 8.31 -12.68 1.64
N PRO A 480 8.65 -13.63 2.51
CA PRO A 480 9.91 -13.62 3.24
C PRO A 480 11.12 -13.49 2.30
N PHE A 481 12.15 -12.80 2.74
CA PHE A 481 13.40 -12.70 1.99
C PHE A 481 14.16 -14.04 1.96
N ALA A 482 15.03 -14.19 0.98
CA ALA A 482 15.89 -15.35 0.85
C ALA A 482 16.94 -15.39 1.97
N THR A 483 17.12 -16.56 2.57
CA THR A 483 18.03 -16.75 3.71
C THR A 483 19.13 -17.76 3.39
N PRO A 484 20.34 -17.57 3.90
CA PRO A 484 21.42 -18.53 3.74
C PRO A 484 21.19 -19.78 4.61
N VAL A 485 21.14 -20.95 3.96
CA VAL A 485 21.04 -22.26 4.61
C VAL A 485 22.17 -23.14 4.08
N ASN A 486 23.08 -23.60 4.94
CA ASN A 486 24.23 -24.43 4.56
C ASN A 486 25.06 -23.82 3.40
N GLY A 487 25.28 -22.50 3.43
CA GLY A 487 26.06 -21.78 2.42
C GLY A 487 25.34 -21.58 1.07
N LYS A 488 24.04 -21.88 0.99
CA LYS A 488 23.21 -21.63 -0.19
C LYS A 488 22.09 -20.67 0.17
N LEU A 489 21.79 -19.73 -0.72
CA LEU A 489 20.63 -18.85 -0.58
C LEU A 489 19.38 -19.65 -0.90
N VAL A 490 18.47 -19.77 0.06
CA VAL A 490 17.17 -20.43 -0.06
C VAL A 490 16.11 -19.35 -0.17
N PRO A 491 15.32 -19.32 -1.25
CA PRO A 491 14.28 -18.30 -1.43
C PRO A 491 13.19 -18.40 -0.36
N GLY A 492 12.58 -17.27 -0.02
CA GLY A 492 11.30 -17.26 0.66
C GLY A 492 10.22 -17.83 -0.25
N VAL A 493 9.28 -18.59 0.31
CA VAL A 493 8.24 -19.28 -0.47
C VAL A 493 6.87 -19.06 0.17
N VAL A 494 5.88 -18.72 -0.65
CA VAL A 494 4.48 -18.62 -0.23
C VAL A 494 3.59 -19.37 -1.23
N HIS A 495 2.68 -20.22 -0.74
CA HIS A 495 1.68 -20.88 -1.56
C HIS A 495 0.31 -20.25 -1.37
N LEU A 496 -0.36 -19.95 -2.49
CA LEU A 496 -1.65 -19.26 -2.51
C LEU A 496 -2.68 -20.03 -3.33
N LEU A 497 -3.94 -19.99 -2.90
CA LEU A 497 -5.09 -20.28 -3.74
C LEU A 497 -5.72 -18.98 -4.21
N MET A 498 -5.68 -18.77 -5.52
CA MET A 498 -6.17 -17.55 -6.18
C MET A 498 -7.64 -17.73 -6.59
N ASP A 499 -8.49 -16.77 -6.20
CA ASP A 499 -9.93 -16.83 -6.46
C ASP A 499 -10.34 -16.03 -7.70
N PHE A 500 -10.34 -16.68 -8.85
CA PHE A 500 -10.82 -16.07 -10.11
C PHE A 500 -12.28 -16.43 -10.42
N ARG A 501 -13.09 -16.75 -9.42
CA ARG A 501 -14.45 -17.25 -9.63
C ARG A 501 -15.45 -16.18 -10.04
N ASP A 502 -15.26 -14.94 -9.62
CA ASP A 502 -16.20 -13.86 -9.91
C ASP A 502 -16.02 -13.33 -11.35
N PRO A 503 -17.08 -13.29 -12.18
CA PRO A 503 -16.98 -12.78 -13.55
C PRO A 503 -16.82 -11.24 -13.64
N ILE A 504 -16.99 -10.49 -12.55
CA ILE A 504 -16.81 -9.03 -12.57
C ILE A 504 -15.37 -8.63 -12.90
N ILE A 505 -14.40 -9.48 -12.57
CA ILE A 505 -12.97 -9.25 -12.78
C ILE A 505 -12.50 -9.53 -14.22
N VAL A 506 -13.43 -9.85 -15.15
CA VAL A 506 -13.07 -10.14 -16.55
C VAL A 506 -12.49 -8.89 -17.22
N GLY A 507 -11.19 -8.96 -17.53
CA GLY A 507 -10.42 -7.86 -18.11
C GLY A 507 -8.92 -8.05 -17.88
N THR A 508 -8.16 -6.99 -18.08
CA THR A 508 -6.70 -6.97 -17.84
C THR A 508 -6.40 -6.03 -16.69
N PHE A 509 -5.66 -6.54 -15.70
CA PHE A 509 -5.21 -5.82 -14.53
C PHE A 509 -3.80 -6.24 -14.15
N VAL A 510 -3.27 -5.76 -13.04
CA VAL A 510 -1.90 -6.00 -12.62
C VAL A 510 -1.81 -6.81 -11.34
N PHE A 511 -0.63 -7.41 -11.14
CA PHE A 511 -0.12 -7.87 -9.86
C PHE A 511 1.32 -7.38 -9.72
N HIS A 512 1.76 -7.08 -8.51
CA HIS A 512 3.03 -6.41 -8.30
C HIS A 512 3.55 -6.58 -6.86
N CYS A 513 4.75 -6.12 -6.60
CA CYS A 513 5.22 -5.83 -5.25
C CYS A 513 4.58 -4.53 -4.77
N HIS A 514 4.02 -4.51 -3.56
CA HIS A 514 3.39 -3.31 -3.01
C HIS A 514 4.34 -2.47 -2.13
N ILE A 515 5.63 -2.71 -2.17
CA ILE A 515 6.63 -1.69 -1.90
C ILE A 515 6.68 -0.86 -3.17
N LEU A 516 6.12 0.36 -3.13
CA LEU A 516 5.82 1.12 -4.35
C LEU A 516 7.06 1.62 -5.09
N GLU A 517 8.19 1.74 -4.39
CA GLU A 517 9.48 1.97 -5.04
C GLU A 517 9.83 0.81 -5.97
N HIS A 518 9.64 -0.43 -5.52
CA HIS A 518 9.89 -1.63 -6.33
C HIS A 518 8.92 -1.74 -7.52
N GLU A 519 7.64 -1.40 -7.31
CA GLU A 519 6.64 -1.36 -8.36
C GLU A 519 7.03 -0.38 -9.46
N ASP A 520 7.36 0.88 -9.09
CA ASP A 520 7.71 1.95 -10.02
C ASP A 520 9.00 1.64 -10.79
N TYR A 521 9.93 0.87 -10.18
CA TYR A 521 11.15 0.39 -10.84
C TYR A 521 11.02 -0.98 -11.52
N GLY A 522 9.79 -1.46 -11.73
CA GLY A 522 9.51 -2.56 -12.66
C GLY A 522 8.96 -3.85 -12.07
N MET A 523 8.77 -3.99 -10.74
CA MET A 523 8.25 -5.21 -10.10
C MET A 523 6.73 -5.32 -10.22
N MET A 524 6.24 -5.29 -11.44
CA MET A 524 4.83 -5.39 -11.79
C MET A 524 4.64 -6.26 -13.03
N ALA A 525 3.49 -6.91 -13.16
CA ALA A 525 3.12 -7.72 -14.32
C ALA A 525 1.62 -7.63 -14.59
N LYS A 526 1.24 -7.87 -15.85
CA LYS A 526 -0.17 -7.91 -16.27
C LYS A 526 -0.72 -9.32 -16.28
N ILE A 527 -1.99 -9.43 -15.88
CA ILE A 527 -2.80 -10.63 -16.01
C ILE A 527 -4.09 -10.30 -16.77
N THR A 528 -4.54 -11.21 -17.63
CA THR A 528 -5.85 -11.10 -18.29
C THR A 528 -6.75 -12.23 -17.83
N VAL A 529 -7.90 -11.89 -17.27
CA VAL A 529 -8.97 -12.82 -16.97
C VAL A 529 -9.96 -12.82 -18.13
N THR A 530 -10.18 -13.99 -18.73
CA THR A 530 -11.09 -14.20 -19.86
C THR A 530 -12.37 -14.88 -19.40
N GLY A 531 -13.50 -14.51 -19.99
CA GLY A 531 -14.79 -15.12 -19.66
C GLY A 531 -15.96 -14.34 -20.22
N PRO A 532 -17.19 -14.80 -20.02
CA PRO A 532 -18.36 -14.03 -20.36
C PRO A 532 -18.39 -12.76 -19.49
N PRO A 533 -18.97 -11.65 -20.01
CA PRO A 533 -19.17 -10.46 -19.19
C PRO A 533 -20.04 -10.80 -17.97
N PRO A 534 -19.90 -10.06 -16.86
CA PRO A 534 -20.73 -10.27 -15.69
C PRO A 534 -22.21 -10.14 -16.03
N PRO A 535 -23.10 -10.93 -15.38
CA PRO A 535 -24.53 -10.81 -15.59
C PRO A 535 -25.00 -9.37 -15.34
N SER A 536 -26.02 -8.93 -16.10
CA SER A 536 -26.59 -7.58 -16.01
C SER A 536 -27.13 -7.18 -14.63
N VAL A 537 -27.22 -8.09 -13.68
CA VAL A 537 -27.55 -7.81 -12.27
C VAL A 537 -26.56 -6.90 -11.57
N TYR A 538 -25.32 -6.79 -12.08
CA TYR A 538 -24.32 -5.81 -11.62
C TYR A 538 -24.54 -4.41 -12.20
N SER A 539 -25.44 -4.24 -13.16
CA SER A 539 -25.71 -2.99 -13.89
C SER A 539 -27.04 -2.31 -13.52
N ARG A 540 -27.66 -2.62 -12.37
CA ARG A 540 -28.87 -1.94 -11.94
C ARG A 540 -28.51 -0.56 -11.39
N GLY A 541 -28.76 0.48 -12.20
CA GLY A 541 -28.92 1.80 -11.61
C GLY A 541 -28.69 3.02 -12.48
N PHE A 542 -27.96 2.95 -13.55
CA PHE A 542 -27.79 4.13 -14.40
C PHE A 542 -28.66 4.03 -15.66
N ARG A 543 -29.80 4.75 -15.67
CA ARG A 543 -30.43 5.15 -16.95
C ARG A 543 -29.44 6.10 -17.64
N GLU A 544 -29.15 5.85 -18.91
CA GLU A 544 -28.19 6.58 -19.77
C GLU A 544 -28.42 8.12 -19.86
N GLY A 545 -29.33 8.69 -19.07
CA GLY A 545 -29.62 10.11 -19.06
C GLY A 545 -28.64 11.03 -18.34
N PHE A 546 -27.64 10.49 -17.60
CA PHE A 546 -26.66 11.31 -16.86
C PHE A 546 -25.23 11.23 -17.39
N LEU A 547 -24.97 10.40 -18.38
CA LEU A 547 -23.69 10.39 -19.07
C LEU A 547 -23.72 11.44 -20.18
N SER A 548 -23.23 12.64 -19.93
CA SER A 548 -22.68 13.44 -21.02
C SER A 548 -21.67 12.53 -21.74
N LYS A 549 -21.87 12.32 -23.05
CA LYS A 549 -21.02 11.46 -23.88
C LYS A 549 -19.55 11.68 -23.51
N PRO A 550 -18.77 10.63 -23.23
CA PRO A 550 -17.33 10.81 -23.09
C PRO A 550 -16.84 11.40 -24.40
N GLN A 551 -16.21 12.55 -24.35
CA GLN A 551 -15.47 13.08 -25.51
C GLN A 551 -14.21 12.22 -25.67
N SER A 552 -14.38 11.02 -26.23
CA SER A 552 -13.26 10.18 -26.64
C SER A 552 -12.75 10.67 -27.98
N HIS A 553 -11.82 11.62 -27.97
CA HIS A 553 -11.03 11.97 -29.15
C HIS A 553 -9.73 11.19 -29.11
N TRP A 554 -9.79 9.92 -29.51
CA TRP A 554 -8.59 9.10 -29.73
C TRP A 554 -8.23 9.14 -31.22
N CYS A 555 -7.11 9.74 -31.54
CA CYS A 555 -6.50 9.58 -32.86
C CYS A 555 -5.82 8.19 -32.94
N LYS A 556 -6.22 7.35 -33.88
CA LYS A 556 -5.50 6.14 -34.26
C LYS A 556 -4.24 6.55 -35.01
N LEU A 557 -3.07 6.41 -34.39
CA LEU A 557 -1.77 6.49 -35.06
C LEU A 557 -1.22 5.09 -35.32
N GLN A 558 -1.02 4.79 -36.59
CA GLN A 558 -0.24 3.63 -37.04
C GLN A 558 1.22 4.06 -37.24
N THR A 559 2.04 4.11 -36.19
CA THR A 559 3.53 4.02 -36.28
C THR A 559 4.15 4.05 -34.86
N PRO A 560 5.29 3.39 -34.62
CA PRO A 560 5.91 3.22 -33.30
C PRO A 560 6.92 4.33 -33.01
N THR A 561 6.46 5.56 -32.80
CA THR A 561 7.29 6.64 -32.27
C THR A 561 6.41 7.58 -31.45
N LEU A 562 6.75 7.75 -30.17
CA LEU A 562 6.08 8.67 -29.28
C LEU A 562 6.25 10.11 -29.76
N HIS A 563 5.21 10.65 -30.40
CA HIS A 563 5.06 12.08 -30.59
C HIS A 563 3.79 12.55 -29.89
N LEU A 564 3.93 13.55 -29.02
CA LEU A 564 2.82 14.27 -28.43
C LEU A 564 2.06 15.00 -29.54
N CYS A 565 0.86 14.56 -29.84
CA CYS A 565 -0.04 15.23 -30.80
C CYS A 565 -1.22 15.85 -30.05
N GLY A 566 -1.40 17.16 -30.21
CA GLY A 566 -2.66 17.83 -29.89
C GLY A 566 -3.60 17.79 -31.10
N CYS A 567 -4.90 17.71 -30.87
CA CYS A 567 -5.94 17.86 -31.92
C CYS A 567 -6.59 19.24 -31.81
N ASP A 568 -6.94 19.85 -32.93
CA ASP A 568 -7.75 21.07 -32.96
C ASP A 568 -9.25 20.76 -32.69
N GLN A 569 -10.05 21.79 -32.57
CA GLN A 569 -11.49 21.67 -32.29
C GLN A 569 -12.29 20.93 -33.39
N THR A 570 -11.66 20.60 -34.51
CA THR A 570 -12.28 19.85 -35.61
C THR A 570 -11.82 18.40 -35.68
N GLY A 571 -10.97 17.94 -34.75
CA GLY A 571 -10.50 16.56 -34.68
C GLY A 571 -9.35 16.22 -35.66
N ARG A 572 -8.65 17.22 -36.21
CA ARG A 572 -7.47 17.02 -37.07
C ARG A 572 -6.19 17.09 -36.26
N ALA A 573 -5.26 16.17 -36.54
CA ALA A 573 -3.94 16.15 -35.93
C ALA A 573 -3.10 17.34 -36.37
N VAL A 574 -2.56 18.10 -35.43
CA VAL A 574 -1.63 19.21 -35.68
C VAL A 574 -0.25 18.79 -35.19
N SER A 575 0.72 18.76 -36.12
CA SER A 575 2.13 18.54 -35.81
C SER A 575 2.75 19.84 -35.29
N LEU A 576 3.20 19.84 -34.04
CA LEU A 576 4.01 20.94 -33.51
C LEU A 576 5.47 20.75 -33.94
N GLN A 577 5.85 21.40 -35.03
CA GLN A 577 7.28 21.60 -35.35
C GLN A 577 7.89 22.58 -34.35
N ARG A 578 8.96 22.17 -33.68
CA ARG A 578 9.80 23.07 -32.88
C ARG A 578 10.33 24.20 -33.77
N ALA A 579 9.99 25.42 -33.45
CA ALA A 579 10.76 26.58 -33.91
C ALA A 579 12.01 26.68 -33.03
N GLN A 580 13.17 26.42 -33.65
CA GLN A 580 14.45 26.87 -33.11
C GLN A 580 14.57 28.38 -33.36
N ARG A 581 14.66 29.12 -32.29
CA ARG A 581 15.52 30.31 -32.17
C ARG A 581 15.80 30.61 -30.72
#